data_1120320c2236611c1a1fff0237a6b3e0
#
_entry.id   1120320c2236611c1a1fff0237a6b3e0
#
_cell.length_a   1.000
_cell.length_b   1.000
_cell.length_c   1.000
_cell.angle_alpha   90.00
_cell.angle_beta   90.00
_cell.angle_gamma   90.00
#
_symmetry.space_group_name_H-M   'P 1'
#
loop_
_entity.id
_entity.type
_entity.pdbx_description
1 polymer ?
#
loop_
_entity_poly.entity_id
_entity_poly.type
_entity_poly.pdbx_seq_one_letter_code
_entity_poly.pdbx_strand_id
1 'polypeptide(L)'
;MPAIGAAIDNGKTEEPYWKRVFVGFEKSQQWMRETKPDVAIVVYNDHASAFSVEMIPTFALGCAAEFPPADEGWGPRPVPVAEGHPALASHIAQSCILDEFDLTICNKMEIDHGMTVPMNLLFGKIEKHGHWPCPVIPLAVNVVMYPPPTGHRCYMLGRAIRKAVESFPDDLHVVIFGTGGLSHQISGPRAGLINSKWDKNFLDNLTKDPQKLVKVPHIDYMREAGAEGIEMVMWLVMRGALDDKVDEVYRFYTVPASNTAVGHIILENRARKSAVKRKPATKHKRAAARARSAVRRSR
;
A
#
# COMPACT_ATOMS: atom_id res chain seq x y z
N MET A 1 9.53 -18.09 -1.78
CA MET A 1 9.91 -16.67 -1.65
C MET A 1 9.78 -16.01 -3.00
N PRO A 2 9.08 -14.88 -3.12
CA PRO A 2 8.96 -14.16 -4.38
C PRO A 2 10.34 -13.73 -4.88
N ALA A 3 10.55 -13.83 -6.17
CA ALA A 3 11.88 -13.70 -6.74
C ALA A 3 12.55 -12.33 -6.49
N ILE A 4 11.77 -11.23 -6.51
CA ILE A 4 12.30 -9.88 -6.22
C ILE A 4 12.71 -9.77 -4.74
N GLY A 5 11.90 -10.29 -3.81
CA GLY A 5 12.23 -10.34 -2.40
C GLY A 5 13.50 -11.15 -2.14
N ALA A 6 13.61 -12.33 -2.77
CA ALA A 6 14.81 -13.15 -2.68
C ALA A 6 16.06 -12.45 -3.24
N ALA A 7 15.92 -11.67 -4.30
CA ALA A 7 17.04 -10.88 -4.84
C ALA A 7 17.52 -9.80 -3.87
N ILE A 8 16.58 -9.13 -3.16
CA ILE A 8 16.92 -8.17 -2.12
C ILE A 8 17.63 -8.85 -0.96
N ASP A 9 17.02 -9.91 -0.43
CA ASP A 9 17.47 -10.58 0.80
C ASP A 9 18.83 -11.27 0.63
N ASN A 10 19.11 -11.79 -0.58
CA ASN A 10 20.38 -12.42 -0.93
C ASN A 10 21.42 -11.47 -1.55
N GLY A 11 21.18 -10.15 -1.57
CA GLY A 11 22.15 -9.17 -2.08
C GLY A 11 22.38 -9.22 -3.59
N LYS A 12 21.40 -9.69 -4.38
CA LYS A 12 21.49 -9.89 -5.84
C LYS A 12 21.03 -8.69 -6.66
N THR A 13 20.80 -7.55 -6.03
CA THR A 13 20.23 -6.36 -6.67
C THR A 13 21.08 -5.82 -7.82
N GLU A 14 22.41 -6.01 -7.78
CA GLU A 14 23.36 -5.58 -8.79
C GLU A 14 23.60 -6.62 -9.89
N GLU A 15 23.09 -7.85 -9.76
CA GLU A 15 23.23 -8.85 -10.83
C GLU A 15 22.55 -8.36 -12.12
N PRO A 16 23.10 -8.61 -13.32
CA PRO A 16 22.60 -8.08 -14.59
C PRO A 16 21.12 -8.35 -14.85
N TYR A 17 20.63 -9.50 -14.37
CA TYR A 17 19.23 -9.89 -14.49
C TYR A 17 18.29 -8.97 -13.66
N TRP A 18 18.69 -8.62 -12.43
CA TRP A 18 17.89 -7.87 -11.49
C TRP A 18 18.11 -6.36 -11.54
N LYS A 19 19.33 -5.93 -11.89
CA LYS A 19 19.78 -4.54 -11.81
C LYS A 19 18.78 -3.54 -12.41
N ARG A 20 18.21 -3.85 -13.56
CA ARG A 20 17.23 -2.96 -14.23
C ARG A 20 15.96 -2.72 -13.42
N VAL A 21 15.53 -3.72 -12.61
CA VAL A 21 14.38 -3.55 -11.71
C VAL A 21 14.73 -2.53 -10.64
N PHE A 22 15.85 -2.71 -9.95
CA PHE A 22 16.23 -1.87 -8.82
C PHE A 22 16.61 -0.45 -9.24
N VAL A 23 17.34 -0.27 -10.34
CA VAL A 23 17.60 1.05 -10.93
C VAL A 23 16.29 1.80 -11.26
N GLY A 24 15.26 1.08 -11.69
CA GLY A 24 13.94 1.65 -11.93
C GLY A 24 13.28 2.25 -10.67
N PHE A 25 13.66 1.80 -9.46
CA PHE A 25 13.12 2.31 -8.21
C PHE A 25 13.97 3.40 -7.55
N GLU A 26 15.18 3.69 -8.02
CA GLU A 26 16.06 4.70 -7.42
C GLU A 26 15.41 6.10 -7.33
N LYS A 27 14.72 6.53 -8.39
CA LYS A 27 13.97 7.80 -8.39
C LYS A 27 12.85 7.81 -7.38
N SER A 28 12.18 6.68 -7.20
CA SER A 28 11.09 6.54 -6.24
C SER A 28 11.62 6.58 -4.81
N GLN A 29 12.75 5.94 -4.56
CA GLN A 29 13.42 6.02 -3.26
C GLN A 29 13.91 7.45 -2.96
N GLN A 30 14.41 8.16 -3.97
CA GLN A 30 14.76 9.57 -3.83
C GLN A 30 13.52 10.41 -3.48
N TRP A 31 12.44 10.24 -4.24
CA TRP A 31 11.17 10.93 -3.99
C TRP A 31 10.63 10.67 -2.58
N MET A 32 10.70 9.42 -2.09
CA MET A 32 10.31 9.08 -0.72
C MET A 32 11.17 9.78 0.34
N ARG A 33 12.49 9.85 0.13
CA ARG A 33 13.40 10.57 1.04
C ARG A 33 13.15 12.09 1.07
N GLU A 34 12.71 12.67 -0.04
CA GLU A 34 12.37 14.10 -0.16
C GLU A 34 10.98 14.38 0.42
N THR A 35 10.02 13.52 0.15
CA THR A 35 8.61 13.61 0.59
C THR A 35 8.48 13.49 2.11
N LYS A 36 9.24 12.59 2.75
CA LYS A 36 9.23 12.35 4.21
C LYS A 36 7.81 12.24 4.77
N PRO A 37 7.05 11.24 4.36
CA PRO A 37 5.69 11.07 4.86
C PRO A 37 5.68 10.78 6.36
N ASP A 38 4.62 11.24 7.04
CA ASP A 38 4.37 10.90 8.43
C ASP A 38 3.80 9.47 8.57
N VAL A 39 3.05 8.99 7.55
CA VAL A 39 2.45 7.65 7.51
C VAL A 39 2.34 7.16 6.07
N ALA A 40 2.56 5.88 5.84
CA ALA A 40 2.29 5.21 4.57
C ALA A 40 1.16 4.18 4.70
N ILE A 41 0.08 4.34 3.94
CA ILE A 41 -0.94 3.29 3.78
C ILE A 41 -0.48 2.36 2.68
N VAL A 42 -0.37 1.07 2.96
CA VAL A 42 0.10 0.07 1.98
C VAL A 42 -1.05 -0.87 1.64
N VAL A 43 -1.55 -0.75 0.41
CA VAL A 43 -2.60 -1.62 -0.13
C VAL A 43 -1.92 -2.83 -0.76
N TYR A 44 -2.19 -4.02 -0.27
CA TYR A 44 -1.52 -5.24 -0.69
C TYR A 44 -2.45 -6.45 -0.61
N ASN A 45 -2.07 -7.58 -1.19
CA ASN A 45 -2.71 -8.87 -0.93
C ASN A 45 -1.90 -9.68 0.07
N ASP A 46 -2.57 -10.23 1.05
CA ASP A 46 -2.01 -11.24 1.94
C ASP A 46 -2.01 -12.60 1.23
N HIS A 47 -0.87 -13.30 1.24
CA HIS A 47 -0.71 -14.60 0.58
C HIS A 47 -0.96 -15.78 1.55
N ALA A 48 -2.08 -15.71 2.27
CA ALA A 48 -2.47 -16.68 3.28
C ALA A 48 -1.50 -16.76 4.48
N SER A 49 -0.97 -15.61 4.89
CA SER A 49 -0.07 -15.48 6.05
C SER A 49 -0.81 -14.95 7.28
N ALA A 50 -1.44 -13.77 7.18
CA ALA A 50 -2.27 -13.23 8.25
C ALA A 50 -3.69 -13.83 8.24
N PHE A 51 -4.19 -14.23 7.06
CA PHE A 51 -5.51 -14.84 6.88
C PHE A 51 -5.37 -16.23 6.26
N SER A 52 -6.17 -17.18 6.73
CA SER A 52 -6.21 -18.52 6.14
C SER A 52 -7.18 -18.56 4.96
N VAL A 53 -7.01 -19.60 4.11
CA VAL A 53 -7.93 -19.81 2.98
C VAL A 53 -9.35 -20.19 3.43
N GLU A 54 -9.54 -20.59 4.70
CA GLU A 54 -10.85 -20.84 5.30
C GLU A 54 -11.58 -19.55 5.69
N MET A 55 -10.82 -18.45 5.90
CA MET A 55 -11.39 -17.17 6.30
C MET A 55 -10.58 -16.01 5.74
N ILE A 56 -10.97 -15.53 4.56
CA ILE A 56 -10.35 -14.40 3.90
C ILE A 56 -11.30 -13.20 3.89
N PRO A 57 -10.95 -12.09 4.58
CA PRO A 57 -11.74 -10.87 4.50
C PRO A 57 -11.56 -10.19 3.14
N THR A 58 -12.62 -9.63 2.57
CA THR A 58 -12.54 -8.84 1.34
C THR A 58 -11.58 -7.65 1.47
N PHE A 59 -11.68 -6.95 2.61
CA PHE A 59 -10.78 -5.87 3.02
C PHE A 59 -10.44 -6.02 4.50
N ALA A 60 -9.18 -5.90 4.86
CA ALA A 60 -8.73 -5.91 6.24
C ALA A 60 -7.74 -4.78 6.49
N LEU A 61 -7.96 -4.01 7.56
CA LEU A 61 -7.13 -2.87 7.93
C LEU A 61 -6.38 -3.16 9.23
N GLY A 62 -5.05 -3.07 9.19
CA GLY A 62 -4.19 -3.20 10.36
C GLY A 62 -4.28 -1.97 11.24
N CYS A 63 -4.76 -2.18 12.48
CA CYS A 63 -4.91 -1.13 13.50
C CYS A 63 -3.96 -1.32 14.69
N ALA A 64 -3.01 -2.24 14.59
CA ALA A 64 -2.02 -2.53 15.63
C ALA A 64 -0.93 -1.44 15.72
N ALA A 65 -0.20 -1.43 16.83
CA ALA A 65 0.96 -0.55 17.02
C ALA A 65 2.20 -1.04 16.25
N GLU A 66 2.24 -2.33 15.91
CA GLU A 66 3.37 -2.95 15.21
C GLU A 66 2.90 -4.13 14.36
N PHE A 67 3.65 -4.43 13.30
CA PHE A 67 3.39 -5.51 12.36
C PHE A 67 4.70 -6.29 12.11
N PRO A 68 4.85 -7.48 12.72
CA PRO A 68 6.00 -8.33 12.46
C PRO A 68 5.92 -8.95 11.05
N PRO A 69 7.08 -9.23 10.41
CA PRO A 69 7.11 -9.97 9.15
C PRO A 69 6.65 -11.42 9.37
N ALA A 70 5.77 -11.90 8.50
CA ALA A 70 5.20 -13.24 8.54
C ALA A 70 6.23 -14.31 8.14
N ASP A 71 6.05 -15.53 8.72
CA ASP A 71 6.71 -16.75 8.25
C ASP A 71 5.86 -17.38 7.14
N GLU A 72 6.37 -17.34 5.92
CA GLU A 72 5.72 -17.89 4.74
C GLU A 72 6.19 -19.33 4.42
N GLY A 73 6.68 -20.08 5.44
CA GLY A 73 7.12 -21.47 5.32
C GLY A 73 8.64 -21.66 5.15
N TRP A 74 9.40 -20.56 5.13
CA TRP A 74 10.87 -20.56 5.07
C TRP A 74 11.52 -19.57 6.06
N GLY A 75 10.80 -19.20 7.07
CA GLY A 75 11.14 -18.17 8.02
C GLY A 75 10.75 -16.76 7.55
N PRO A 76 10.59 -15.84 8.50
CA PRO A 76 10.25 -14.45 8.18
C PRO A 76 11.40 -13.79 7.42
N ARG A 77 11.05 -12.85 6.51
CA ARG A 77 12.05 -12.03 5.80
C ARG A 77 12.93 -11.25 6.79
N PRO A 78 14.22 -11.04 6.47
CA PRO A 78 15.14 -10.30 7.33
C PRO A 78 14.93 -8.78 7.24
N VAL A 79 13.71 -8.34 7.58
CA VAL A 79 13.31 -6.93 7.61
C VAL A 79 12.85 -6.54 9.02
N PRO A 80 12.88 -5.23 9.37
CA PRO A 80 12.40 -4.80 10.69
C PRO A 80 10.89 -5.04 10.85
N VAL A 81 10.45 -5.17 12.11
CA VAL A 81 9.05 -5.00 12.47
C VAL A 81 8.60 -3.60 12.01
N ALA A 82 7.44 -3.51 11.39
CA ALA A 82 6.90 -2.24 10.95
C ALA A 82 6.09 -1.59 12.08
N GLU A 83 6.40 -0.32 12.37
CA GLU A 83 5.60 0.48 13.30
C GLU A 83 4.26 0.82 12.65
N GLY A 84 3.16 0.73 13.41
CA GLY A 84 1.83 1.11 12.98
C GLY A 84 1.46 2.52 13.41
N HIS A 85 0.32 3.00 12.90
CA HIS A 85 -0.29 4.26 13.35
C HIS A 85 -1.73 4.02 13.84
N PRO A 86 -1.95 3.43 15.05
CA PRO A 86 -3.26 2.96 15.50
C PRO A 86 -4.34 4.04 15.52
N ALA A 87 -3.99 5.28 15.86
CA ALA A 87 -4.96 6.37 15.93
C ALA A 87 -5.57 6.68 14.55
N LEU A 88 -4.72 6.86 13.53
CA LEU A 88 -5.20 7.10 12.16
C LEU A 88 -5.88 5.86 11.58
N ALA A 89 -5.33 4.66 11.81
CA ALA A 89 -5.92 3.42 11.31
C ALA A 89 -7.32 3.19 11.89
N SER A 90 -7.51 3.39 13.19
CA SER A 90 -8.83 3.28 13.84
C SER A 90 -9.81 4.33 13.31
N HIS A 91 -9.34 5.56 13.08
CA HIS A 91 -10.17 6.61 12.49
C HIS A 91 -10.60 6.27 11.06
N ILE A 92 -9.68 5.74 10.23
CA ILE A 92 -9.99 5.26 8.89
C ILE A 92 -11.02 4.11 8.94
N ALA A 93 -10.79 3.12 9.82
CA ALA A 93 -11.71 1.98 9.97
C ALA A 93 -13.13 2.44 10.32
N GLN A 94 -13.28 3.28 11.35
CA GLN A 94 -14.57 3.82 11.77
C GLN A 94 -15.23 4.63 10.66
N SER A 95 -14.50 5.52 10.01
CA SER A 95 -15.04 6.35 8.93
C SER A 95 -15.49 5.52 7.73
N CYS A 96 -14.70 4.50 7.33
CA CYS A 96 -15.06 3.64 6.21
C CYS A 96 -16.27 2.76 6.54
N ILE A 97 -16.39 2.22 7.76
CA ILE A 97 -17.53 1.42 8.17
C ILE A 97 -18.80 2.28 8.18
N LEU A 98 -18.72 3.52 8.65
CA LEU A 98 -19.84 4.47 8.60
C LEU A 98 -20.19 4.93 7.17
N ASP A 99 -19.25 4.83 6.22
CA ASP A 99 -19.46 5.05 4.78
C ASP A 99 -19.84 3.72 4.05
N GLU A 100 -20.35 2.73 4.78
CA GLU A 100 -20.87 1.44 4.28
C GLU A 100 -19.82 0.51 3.64
N PHE A 101 -18.56 0.63 4.06
CA PHE A 101 -17.52 -0.34 3.71
C PHE A 101 -17.31 -1.34 4.85
N ASP A 102 -17.59 -2.62 4.57
CA ASP A 102 -17.29 -3.72 5.49
C ASP A 102 -15.79 -3.95 5.53
N LEU A 103 -15.13 -3.43 6.57
CA LEU A 103 -13.71 -3.64 6.84
C LEU A 103 -13.52 -4.58 8.02
N THR A 104 -12.61 -5.53 7.89
CA THR A 104 -12.10 -6.30 9.03
C THR A 104 -11.05 -5.47 9.76
N ILE A 105 -11.26 -5.19 11.05
CA ILE A 105 -10.31 -4.47 11.90
C ILE A 105 -9.33 -5.48 12.51
N CYS A 106 -8.05 -5.32 12.18
CA CYS A 106 -6.98 -6.20 12.66
C CYS A 106 -6.14 -5.50 13.73
N ASN A 107 -6.42 -5.82 15.00
CA ASN A 107 -5.62 -5.32 16.13
C ASN A 107 -4.34 -6.13 16.37
N LYS A 108 -4.14 -7.18 15.56
CA LYS A 108 -2.91 -7.97 15.47
C LYS A 108 -2.90 -8.63 14.10
N MET A 109 -1.81 -8.49 13.36
CA MET A 109 -1.56 -9.22 12.13
C MET A 109 -0.08 -9.22 11.79
N GLU A 110 0.36 -10.21 11.07
CA GLU A 110 1.68 -10.27 10.46
C GLU A 110 1.60 -9.73 9.03
N ILE A 111 2.73 -9.31 8.48
CA ILE A 111 2.83 -8.78 7.12
C ILE A 111 3.80 -9.61 6.28
N ASP A 112 3.33 -10.09 5.15
CA ASP A 112 4.10 -10.94 4.25
C ASP A 112 4.90 -10.17 3.20
N HIS A 113 5.42 -10.90 2.20
CA HIS A 113 6.17 -10.29 1.09
C HIS A 113 5.33 -9.35 0.23
N GLY A 114 4.01 -9.56 0.14
CA GLY A 114 3.10 -8.67 -0.60
C GLY A 114 3.18 -7.23 -0.11
N MET A 115 3.49 -7.03 1.16
CA MET A 115 3.71 -5.72 1.77
C MET A 115 5.20 -5.37 1.87
N THR A 116 6.02 -6.27 2.40
CA THR A 116 7.42 -5.96 2.75
C THR A 116 8.33 -5.78 1.54
N VAL A 117 8.06 -6.44 0.40
CA VAL A 117 8.83 -6.23 -0.85
C VAL A 117 8.57 -4.85 -1.45
N PRO A 118 7.32 -4.42 -1.68
CA PRO A 118 7.05 -3.05 -2.09
C PRO A 118 7.64 -1.98 -1.16
N MET A 119 7.60 -2.20 0.15
CA MET A 119 8.25 -1.29 1.10
C MET A 119 9.76 -1.19 0.86
N ASN A 120 10.47 -2.32 0.65
CA ASN A 120 11.88 -2.28 0.30
C ASN A 120 12.16 -1.62 -1.05
N LEU A 121 11.28 -1.77 -2.04
CA LEU A 121 11.45 -1.13 -3.33
C LEU A 121 11.33 0.40 -3.23
N LEU A 122 10.45 0.90 -2.39
CA LEU A 122 10.13 2.33 -2.26
C LEU A 122 10.97 3.04 -1.19
N PHE A 123 11.21 2.40 -0.06
CA PHE A 123 12.04 2.97 1.02
C PHE A 123 13.54 2.62 0.88
N GLY A 124 13.86 1.62 0.07
CA GLY A 124 15.19 1.02 0.01
C GLY A 124 15.34 -0.18 0.93
N LYS A 125 16.46 -0.91 0.77
CA LYS A 125 16.78 -2.03 1.65
C LYS A 125 17.05 -1.52 3.06
N ILE A 126 16.40 -2.11 4.04
CA ILE A 126 16.59 -1.82 5.45
C ILE A 126 16.97 -3.11 6.16
N GLU A 127 18.05 -3.07 6.94
CA GLU A 127 18.52 -4.22 7.70
C GLU A 127 17.53 -4.59 8.83
N LYS A 128 17.49 -5.86 9.21
CA LYS A 128 16.54 -6.43 10.20
C LYS A 128 16.43 -5.64 11.51
N HIS A 129 17.52 -5.06 11.96
CA HIS A 129 17.56 -4.26 13.20
C HIS A 129 17.45 -2.75 12.97
N GLY A 130 17.14 -2.33 11.74
CA GLY A 130 16.85 -0.95 11.39
C GLY A 130 15.41 -0.56 11.69
N HIS A 131 15.00 0.57 11.13
CA HIS A 131 13.63 1.09 11.25
C HIS A 131 13.12 1.52 9.88
N TRP A 132 11.85 1.26 9.61
CA TRP A 132 11.20 1.83 8.45
C TRP A 132 11.12 3.37 8.59
N PRO A 133 11.16 4.13 7.48
CA PRO A 133 11.24 5.60 7.53
C PRO A 133 10.02 6.28 8.15
N CYS A 134 8.87 5.62 8.17
CA CYS A 134 7.65 6.10 8.81
C CYS A 134 6.76 4.93 9.23
N PRO A 135 5.81 5.15 10.16
CA PRO A 135 4.75 4.21 10.46
C PRO A 135 3.94 3.81 9.22
N VAL A 136 3.39 2.60 9.23
CA VAL A 136 2.59 2.07 8.14
C VAL A 136 1.20 1.66 8.59
N ILE A 137 0.24 1.66 7.67
CA ILE A 137 -1.10 1.11 7.86
C ILE A 137 -1.31 0.05 6.78
N PRO A 138 -1.26 -1.25 7.11
CA PRO A 138 -1.56 -2.33 6.19
C PRO A 138 -3.04 -2.33 5.80
N LEU A 139 -3.32 -2.36 4.51
CA LEU A 139 -4.66 -2.59 3.98
C LEU A 139 -4.64 -3.80 3.06
N ALA A 140 -4.99 -4.96 3.60
CA ALA A 140 -5.07 -6.19 2.83
C ALA A 140 -6.37 -6.24 2.01
N VAL A 141 -6.23 -6.63 0.74
CA VAL A 141 -7.33 -6.79 -0.21
C VAL A 141 -7.32 -8.22 -0.72
N ASN A 142 -8.45 -8.91 -0.63
CA ASN A 142 -8.53 -10.27 -1.16
C ASN A 142 -8.48 -10.26 -2.69
N VAL A 143 -7.39 -10.75 -3.25
CA VAL A 143 -7.27 -11.09 -4.68
C VAL A 143 -6.81 -12.54 -4.88
N VAL A 144 -6.68 -13.30 -3.79
CA VAL A 144 -6.27 -14.71 -3.78
C VAL A 144 -7.45 -15.63 -4.03
N MET A 145 -8.59 -15.36 -3.38
CA MET A 145 -9.80 -16.19 -3.51
C MET A 145 -10.88 -15.46 -4.30
N TYR A 146 -11.47 -16.16 -5.27
CA TYR A 146 -12.58 -15.63 -6.06
C TYR A 146 -13.90 -15.61 -5.23
N PRO A 147 -14.71 -14.56 -5.31
CA PRO A 147 -14.52 -13.34 -6.11
C PRO A 147 -13.71 -12.28 -5.36
N PRO A 148 -12.71 -11.66 -6.00
CA PRO A 148 -12.06 -10.47 -5.47
C PRO A 148 -13.03 -9.26 -5.52
N PRO A 149 -12.76 -8.16 -4.80
CA PRO A 149 -13.52 -6.93 -4.97
C PRO A 149 -13.37 -6.38 -6.39
N THR A 150 -14.42 -5.74 -6.91
CA THR A 150 -14.36 -5.11 -8.23
C THR A 150 -13.44 -3.88 -8.24
N GLY A 151 -12.91 -3.51 -9.40
CA GLY A 151 -12.14 -2.26 -9.53
C GLY A 151 -12.92 -1.03 -9.07
N HIS A 152 -14.22 -0.99 -9.31
CA HIS A 152 -15.10 0.07 -8.80
C HIS A 152 -15.13 0.09 -7.26
N ARG A 153 -15.30 -1.07 -6.61
CA ARG A 153 -15.31 -1.17 -5.15
C ARG A 153 -13.98 -0.71 -4.54
N CYS A 154 -12.85 -1.13 -5.15
CA CYS A 154 -11.52 -0.69 -4.75
C CYS A 154 -11.34 0.83 -4.89
N TYR A 155 -11.76 1.41 -6.00
CA TYR A 155 -11.67 2.86 -6.24
C TYR A 155 -12.51 3.64 -5.21
N MET A 156 -13.73 3.19 -4.92
CA MET A 156 -14.60 3.83 -3.93
C MET A 156 -14.06 3.70 -2.50
N LEU A 157 -13.44 2.57 -2.15
CA LEU A 157 -12.74 2.44 -0.88
C LEU A 157 -11.61 3.47 -0.76
N GLY A 158 -10.84 3.69 -1.82
CA GLY A 158 -9.83 4.75 -1.84
C GLY A 158 -10.42 6.14 -1.58
N ARG A 159 -11.59 6.45 -2.15
CA ARG A 159 -12.31 7.72 -1.89
C ARG A 159 -12.71 7.84 -0.41
N ALA A 160 -13.22 6.76 0.18
CA ALA A 160 -13.60 6.74 1.61
C ALA A 160 -12.37 6.92 2.52
N ILE A 161 -11.26 6.23 2.22
CA ILE A 161 -9.98 6.40 2.94
C ILE A 161 -9.51 7.85 2.87
N ARG A 162 -9.54 8.46 1.71
CA ARG A 162 -9.16 9.87 1.56
C ARG A 162 -9.99 10.78 2.47
N LYS A 163 -11.32 10.63 2.43
CA LYS A 163 -12.23 11.40 3.27
C LYS A 163 -11.90 11.23 4.75
N ALA A 164 -11.59 10.00 5.17
CA ALA A 164 -11.17 9.70 6.53
C ALA A 164 -9.85 10.39 6.89
N VAL A 165 -8.82 10.32 6.04
CA VAL A 165 -7.53 10.99 6.27
C VAL A 165 -7.72 12.51 6.35
N GLU A 166 -8.50 13.11 5.44
CA GLU A 166 -8.75 14.55 5.44
C GLU A 166 -9.54 15.04 6.68
N SER A 167 -10.31 14.16 7.33
CA SER A 167 -11.07 14.45 8.56
C SER A 167 -10.31 14.14 9.85
N PHE A 168 -9.12 13.53 9.76
CA PHE A 168 -8.29 13.24 10.93
C PHE A 168 -7.79 14.56 11.58
N PRO A 169 -7.80 14.66 12.94
CA PRO A 169 -7.49 15.93 13.60
C PRO A 169 -6.08 16.47 13.39
N ASP A 170 -5.11 15.55 13.22
CA ASP A 170 -3.71 15.92 13.04
C ASP A 170 -3.40 16.18 11.56
N ASP A 171 -2.58 17.19 11.27
CA ASP A 171 -2.15 17.53 9.90
C ASP A 171 -0.98 16.61 9.51
N LEU A 172 -1.29 15.43 8.99
CA LEU A 172 -0.34 14.41 8.59
C LEU A 172 -0.11 14.40 7.08
N HIS A 173 1.14 14.22 6.68
CA HIS A 173 1.50 13.92 5.30
C HIS A 173 1.40 12.41 5.06
N VAL A 174 0.31 11.96 4.47
CA VAL A 174 0.01 10.56 4.23
C VAL A 174 0.28 10.21 2.78
N VAL A 175 1.07 9.16 2.53
CA VAL A 175 1.23 8.54 1.22
C VAL A 175 0.47 7.22 1.16
N ILE A 176 0.05 6.80 -0.03
CA ILE A 176 -0.63 5.53 -0.24
C ILE A 176 0.04 4.74 -1.36
N PHE A 177 0.37 3.49 -1.10
CA PHE A 177 0.94 2.55 -2.06
C PHE A 177 -0.16 1.61 -2.55
N GLY A 178 -0.39 1.54 -3.86
CA GLY A 178 -1.12 0.45 -4.49
C GLY A 178 -0.10 -0.56 -4.99
N THR A 179 -0.09 -1.77 -4.47
CA THR A 179 0.87 -2.81 -4.81
C THR A 179 0.26 -3.93 -5.63
N GLY A 180 1.02 -4.94 -5.94
CA GLY A 180 0.67 -6.04 -6.81
C GLY A 180 1.38 -5.94 -8.16
N GLY A 181 1.53 -7.08 -8.82
CA GLY A 181 2.13 -7.12 -10.15
C GLY A 181 1.22 -6.51 -11.21
N LEU A 182 1.83 -6.11 -12.35
CA LEU A 182 1.12 -5.94 -13.61
C LEU A 182 0.84 -7.32 -14.21
N SER A 183 0.89 -7.48 -15.55
CA SER A 183 0.63 -8.79 -16.12
C SER A 183 1.63 -9.83 -15.64
N HIS A 184 1.11 -10.94 -15.12
CA HIS A 184 1.88 -12.12 -14.75
C HIS A 184 0.97 -13.33 -14.58
N GLN A 185 1.56 -14.50 -14.80
CA GLN A 185 0.95 -15.78 -14.49
C GLN A 185 2.03 -16.75 -14.03
N ILE A 186 1.91 -17.21 -12.79
CA ILE A 186 2.97 -18.00 -12.14
C ILE A 186 2.90 -19.46 -12.58
N SER A 187 1.70 -19.99 -12.83
CA SER A 187 1.49 -21.41 -13.09
C SER A 187 0.47 -21.67 -14.22
N GLY A 188 0.30 -22.96 -14.55
CA GLY A 188 -0.65 -23.42 -15.57
C GLY A 188 -0.17 -23.19 -17.01
N PRO A 189 -1.07 -23.44 -18.00
CA PRO A 189 -0.70 -23.43 -19.43
C PRO A 189 -0.19 -22.09 -19.97
N ARG A 190 -0.47 -20.99 -19.26
CA ARG A 190 -0.02 -19.65 -19.64
C ARG A 190 1.05 -19.08 -18.71
N ALA A 191 1.75 -19.95 -17.94
CA ALA A 191 2.84 -19.51 -17.08
C ALA A 191 3.85 -18.65 -17.85
N GLY A 192 4.23 -17.49 -17.27
CA GLY A 192 5.09 -16.51 -17.95
C GLY A 192 4.36 -15.51 -18.87
N LEU A 193 3.03 -15.48 -18.85
CA LEU A 193 2.26 -14.48 -19.59
C LEU A 193 2.66 -13.07 -19.21
N ILE A 194 3.05 -12.28 -20.20
CA ILE A 194 3.31 -10.84 -20.08
C ILE A 194 2.57 -10.14 -21.22
N ASN A 195 1.80 -9.12 -20.90
CA ASN A 195 1.07 -8.30 -21.85
C ASN A 195 1.42 -6.81 -21.69
N SER A 196 2.59 -6.45 -22.23
CA SER A 196 3.11 -5.07 -22.11
C SER A 196 2.17 -4.00 -22.69
N LYS A 197 1.32 -4.35 -23.64
CA LYS A 197 0.33 -3.41 -24.22
C LYS A 197 -0.78 -3.12 -23.22
N TRP A 198 -1.28 -4.16 -22.57
CA TRP A 198 -2.29 -4.05 -21.53
C TRP A 198 -1.75 -3.26 -20.34
N ASP A 199 -0.55 -3.62 -19.85
CA ASP A 199 0.09 -2.97 -18.71
C ASP A 199 0.30 -1.47 -18.93
N LYS A 200 0.83 -1.09 -20.09
CA LYS A 200 1.03 0.33 -20.43
C LYS A 200 -0.29 1.09 -20.53
N ASN A 201 -1.32 0.46 -21.13
CA ASN A 201 -2.66 1.04 -21.18
C ASN A 201 -3.26 1.23 -19.78
N PHE A 202 -3.04 0.28 -18.87
CA PHE A 202 -3.46 0.40 -17.47
C PHE A 202 -2.76 1.58 -16.78
N LEU A 203 -1.42 1.66 -16.87
CA LEU A 203 -0.64 2.77 -16.32
C LEU A 203 -1.07 4.14 -16.89
N ASP A 204 -1.35 4.19 -18.20
CA ASP A 204 -1.84 5.40 -18.86
C ASP A 204 -3.20 5.86 -18.30
N ASN A 205 -4.12 4.93 -18.12
CA ASN A 205 -5.46 5.25 -17.64
C ASN A 205 -5.49 5.55 -16.14
N LEU A 206 -4.55 5.07 -15.34
CA LEU A 206 -4.41 5.51 -13.95
C LEU A 206 -4.26 7.03 -13.84
N THR A 207 -3.50 7.64 -14.78
CA THR A 207 -3.31 9.10 -14.79
C THR A 207 -4.45 9.81 -15.51
N LYS A 208 -4.83 9.33 -16.71
CA LYS A 208 -5.68 10.06 -17.66
C LYS A 208 -7.18 9.85 -17.45
N ASP A 209 -7.60 8.60 -17.20
CA ASP A 209 -9.01 8.22 -17.10
C ASP A 209 -9.21 6.97 -16.25
N PRO A 210 -9.10 7.07 -14.92
CA PRO A 210 -9.28 5.92 -14.04
C PRO A 210 -10.68 5.31 -14.12
N GLN A 211 -11.67 6.06 -14.62
CA GLN A 211 -13.04 5.57 -14.76
C GLN A 211 -13.18 4.47 -15.82
N LYS A 212 -12.25 4.36 -16.76
CA LYS A 212 -12.16 3.20 -17.65
C LYS A 212 -11.72 1.95 -16.90
N LEU A 213 -10.77 2.09 -15.99
CA LEU A 213 -10.20 0.97 -15.23
C LEU A 213 -11.21 0.39 -14.22
N VAL A 214 -12.01 1.25 -13.57
CA VAL A 214 -13.01 0.78 -12.60
C VAL A 214 -14.14 -0.05 -13.23
N LYS A 215 -14.30 0.02 -14.54
CA LYS A 215 -15.31 -0.73 -15.30
C LYS A 215 -14.79 -2.05 -15.86
N VAL A 216 -13.50 -2.33 -15.77
CA VAL A 216 -12.90 -3.56 -16.29
C VAL A 216 -13.40 -4.75 -15.46
N PRO A 217 -14.05 -5.74 -16.07
CA PRO A 217 -14.50 -6.93 -15.36
C PRO A 217 -13.31 -7.84 -15.00
N HIS A 218 -13.44 -8.63 -13.94
CA HIS A 218 -12.40 -9.55 -13.47
C HIS A 218 -11.86 -10.47 -14.56
N ILE A 219 -12.76 -10.99 -15.40
CA ILE A 219 -12.38 -11.90 -16.51
C ILE A 219 -11.40 -11.26 -17.49
N ASP A 220 -11.50 -9.94 -17.70
CA ASP A 220 -10.60 -9.22 -18.59
C ASP A 220 -9.20 -9.08 -17.97
N TYR A 221 -9.08 -8.80 -16.67
CA TYR A 221 -7.79 -8.85 -15.96
C TYR A 221 -7.15 -10.23 -16.12
N MET A 222 -7.90 -11.28 -15.80
CA MET A 222 -7.40 -12.67 -15.89
C MET A 222 -7.02 -13.07 -17.30
N ARG A 223 -7.81 -12.65 -18.31
CA ARG A 223 -7.54 -12.97 -19.73
C ARG A 223 -6.32 -12.23 -20.25
N GLU A 224 -6.24 -10.94 -20.00
CA GLU A 224 -5.23 -10.05 -20.60
C GLU A 224 -3.94 -9.97 -19.76
N ALA A 225 -4.05 -9.99 -18.44
CA ALA A 225 -2.93 -9.82 -17.55
C ALA A 225 -2.47 -11.10 -16.82
N GLY A 226 -3.20 -12.21 -16.97
CA GLY A 226 -2.90 -13.47 -16.29
C GLY A 226 -3.70 -13.65 -15.00
N ALA A 227 -3.64 -14.85 -14.42
CA ALA A 227 -4.41 -15.20 -13.24
C ALA A 227 -4.11 -14.23 -12.07
N GLU A 228 -2.84 -13.97 -11.83
CA GLU A 228 -2.38 -13.08 -10.76
C GLU A 228 -2.47 -11.60 -11.15
N GLY A 229 -2.68 -11.27 -12.44
CA GLY A 229 -2.90 -9.90 -12.92
C GLY A 229 -4.13 -9.20 -12.34
N ILE A 230 -5.03 -9.95 -11.68
CA ILE A 230 -6.14 -9.39 -10.91
C ILE A 230 -5.68 -8.49 -9.75
N GLU A 231 -4.43 -8.63 -9.28
CA GLU A 231 -3.82 -7.75 -8.28
C GLU A 231 -3.87 -6.27 -8.67
N MET A 232 -3.96 -5.97 -9.98
CA MET A 232 -4.05 -4.59 -10.47
C MET A 232 -5.25 -3.81 -9.91
N VAL A 233 -6.30 -4.48 -9.41
CA VAL A 233 -7.44 -3.79 -8.77
C VAL A 233 -7.04 -3.05 -7.49
N MET A 234 -5.98 -3.50 -6.81
CA MET A 234 -5.44 -2.85 -5.61
C MET A 234 -4.89 -1.45 -5.90
N TRP A 235 -4.35 -1.23 -7.11
CA TRP A 235 -3.89 0.10 -7.52
C TRP A 235 -5.04 1.10 -7.62
N LEU A 236 -6.26 0.62 -7.81
CA LEU A 236 -7.44 1.49 -7.87
C LEU A 236 -7.85 2.01 -6.48
N VAL A 237 -7.49 1.33 -5.40
CA VAL A 237 -7.62 1.89 -4.04
C VAL A 237 -6.71 3.12 -3.91
N MET A 238 -5.43 2.98 -4.26
CA MET A 238 -4.50 4.12 -4.28
C MET A 238 -5.01 5.25 -5.18
N ARG A 239 -5.45 4.93 -6.40
CA ARG A 239 -5.93 5.94 -7.34
C ARG A 239 -7.21 6.65 -6.86
N GLY A 240 -8.10 5.95 -6.20
CA GLY A 240 -9.32 6.49 -5.59
C GLY A 240 -9.02 7.48 -4.45
N ALA A 241 -7.92 7.28 -3.71
CA ALA A 241 -7.50 8.16 -2.63
C ALA A 241 -6.86 9.47 -3.11
N LEU A 242 -6.60 9.64 -4.40
CA LEU A 242 -6.03 10.84 -4.98
C LEU A 242 -7.12 11.77 -5.55
N ASP A 243 -6.74 13.00 -5.89
CA ASP A 243 -7.56 13.94 -6.63
C ASP A 243 -7.97 13.38 -8.01
N ASP A 244 -9.08 13.88 -8.56
CA ASP A 244 -9.50 13.51 -9.91
C ASP A 244 -8.41 13.85 -10.95
N LYS A 245 -7.73 14.97 -10.75
CA LYS A 245 -6.58 15.39 -11.56
C LYS A 245 -5.30 15.24 -10.76
N VAL A 246 -4.40 14.43 -11.29
CA VAL A 246 -3.07 14.16 -10.71
C VAL A 246 -1.98 14.55 -11.70
N ASP A 247 -0.79 14.77 -11.19
CA ASP A 247 0.43 14.92 -11.96
C ASP A 247 1.24 13.62 -11.85
N GLU A 248 1.71 13.12 -13.00
CA GLU A 248 2.60 11.97 -13.06
C GLU A 248 4.03 12.46 -12.87
N VAL A 249 4.62 12.15 -11.71
CA VAL A 249 5.99 12.58 -11.36
C VAL A 249 7.01 11.65 -11.98
N TYR A 250 6.72 10.34 -11.96
CA TYR A 250 7.63 9.32 -12.46
C TYR A 250 6.87 8.08 -12.90
N ARG A 251 7.39 7.42 -13.93
CA ARG A 251 6.92 6.12 -14.39
C ARG A 251 8.09 5.23 -14.78
N PHE A 252 7.97 3.96 -14.44
CA PHE A 252 8.91 2.93 -14.81
C PHE A 252 8.15 1.67 -15.22
N TYR A 253 8.68 0.96 -16.20
CA TYR A 253 8.17 -0.34 -16.65
C TYR A 253 9.30 -1.19 -17.19
N THR A 254 9.39 -2.44 -16.76
CA THR A 254 10.38 -3.40 -17.27
C THR A 254 9.82 -4.82 -17.31
N VAL A 255 10.35 -5.62 -18.20
CA VAL A 255 10.10 -7.06 -18.36
C VAL A 255 11.42 -7.73 -18.73
N PRO A 256 11.62 -8.98 -18.36
CA PRO A 256 10.94 -9.77 -17.34
C PRO A 256 11.64 -9.67 -15.99
N ALA A 257 10.88 -9.86 -14.92
CA ALA A 257 11.45 -10.24 -13.66
C ALA A 257 10.62 -11.43 -13.16
N SER A 258 11.12 -12.64 -13.36
CA SER A 258 10.50 -13.84 -12.79
C SER A 258 9.01 -14.02 -13.17
N ASN A 259 8.71 -14.06 -14.45
CA ASN A 259 7.35 -14.19 -14.99
C ASN A 259 6.38 -13.05 -14.60
N THR A 260 6.92 -11.91 -14.13
CA THR A 260 6.11 -10.76 -13.72
C THR A 260 6.58 -9.51 -14.46
N ALA A 261 5.65 -8.75 -15.03
CA ALA A 261 5.92 -7.40 -15.49
C ALA A 261 6.02 -6.47 -14.27
N VAL A 262 7.11 -5.74 -14.17
CA VAL A 262 7.35 -4.79 -13.09
C VAL A 262 7.06 -3.38 -13.60
N GLY A 263 6.06 -2.75 -13.02
CA GLY A 263 5.71 -1.37 -13.28
C GLY A 263 5.66 -0.56 -12.00
N HIS A 264 5.92 0.74 -12.14
CA HIS A 264 5.83 1.68 -11.04
C HIS A 264 5.43 3.06 -11.57
N ILE A 265 4.62 3.78 -10.81
CA ILE A 265 4.18 5.13 -11.12
C ILE A 265 4.08 5.95 -9.82
N ILE A 266 4.54 7.19 -9.87
CA ILE A 266 4.32 8.17 -8.79
C ILE A 266 3.32 9.19 -9.30
N LEU A 267 2.24 9.34 -8.57
CA LEU A 267 1.19 10.31 -8.83
C LEU A 267 1.07 11.28 -7.65
N GLU A 268 1.05 12.57 -7.94
CA GLU A 268 0.80 13.59 -6.95
C GLU A 268 -0.51 14.31 -7.21
N ASN A 269 -1.21 14.69 -6.15
CA ASN A 269 -2.35 15.58 -6.26
C ASN A 269 -1.89 16.93 -6.79
N ARG A 270 -2.60 17.47 -7.78
CA ARG A 270 -2.29 18.82 -8.24
C ARG A 270 -2.47 19.82 -7.12
N ALA A 271 -1.43 20.60 -6.87
CA ALA A 271 -1.51 21.68 -5.90
C ALA A 271 -2.74 22.54 -6.20
N ARG A 272 -3.71 22.56 -5.30
CA ARG A 272 -4.82 23.52 -5.38
C ARG A 272 -4.18 24.91 -5.38
N LYS A 273 -4.31 25.68 -6.45
CA LYS A 273 -3.90 27.10 -6.46
C LYS A 273 -4.50 27.71 -5.21
N SER A 274 -3.64 28.09 -4.27
CA SER A 274 -3.95 28.38 -2.88
C SER A 274 -5.15 29.30 -2.73
N ALA A 275 -6.25 28.75 -2.25
CA ALA A 275 -7.22 29.54 -1.50
C ALA A 275 -6.97 29.19 -0.02
N VAL A 276 -6.71 30.27 0.75
CA VAL A 276 -6.67 30.31 2.21
C VAL A 276 -5.34 29.93 2.86
N LYS A 277 -4.65 30.98 3.33
CA LYS A 277 -3.64 30.93 4.38
C LYS A 277 -4.22 30.19 5.59
N ARG A 278 -3.73 28.95 5.85
CA ARG A 278 -4.04 28.22 7.09
C ARG A 278 -3.57 29.07 8.27
N LYS A 279 -4.48 29.40 9.20
CA LYS A 279 -4.11 29.98 10.48
C LYS A 279 -3.23 28.99 11.22
N PRO A 280 -2.11 29.42 11.84
CA PRO A 280 -1.28 28.53 12.63
C PRO A 280 -2.13 27.96 13.78
N ALA A 281 -2.05 26.65 13.97
CA ALA A 281 -2.70 25.95 15.06
C ALA A 281 -2.25 26.55 16.40
N THR A 282 -3.20 27.03 17.19
CA THR A 282 -2.96 27.46 18.56
C THR A 282 -2.49 26.27 19.37
N LYS A 283 -1.23 26.30 19.83
CA LYS A 283 -0.67 25.32 20.74
C LYS A 283 -1.56 25.25 21.98
N HIS A 284 -2.37 24.21 22.08
CA HIS A 284 -3.02 23.85 23.34
C HIS A 284 -1.91 23.48 24.35
N LYS A 285 -1.55 24.43 25.20
CA LYS A 285 -0.72 24.21 26.38
C LYS A 285 -1.37 23.12 27.23
N ARG A 286 -0.62 22.07 27.48
CA ARG A 286 -0.91 20.95 28.36
C ARG A 286 -1.60 21.38 29.65
N ALA A 287 -2.86 21.03 29.82
CA ALA A 287 -3.56 21.01 31.13
C ALA A 287 -3.36 19.64 31.80
N ALA A 288 -2.15 19.20 31.96
CA ALA A 288 -1.79 17.95 32.64
C ALA A 288 -0.89 18.20 33.86
N ALA A 289 -1.29 19.15 34.72
CA ALA A 289 -0.57 19.41 35.97
C ALA A 289 -1.49 19.90 37.09
N ARG A 290 -2.71 19.38 37.24
CA ARG A 290 -3.55 19.70 38.44
C ARG A 290 -4.38 18.54 38.99
N ALA A 291 -4.01 17.29 38.75
CA ALA A 291 -4.65 16.13 39.37
C ALA A 291 -3.75 15.36 40.36
N ARG A 292 -2.65 15.94 40.86
CA ARG A 292 -1.77 15.28 41.85
C ARG A 292 -1.62 16.04 43.18
N SER A 293 -2.56 16.90 43.57
CA SER A 293 -2.46 17.55 44.88
C SER A 293 -3.73 17.48 45.78
N ALA A 294 -4.71 16.64 45.44
CA ALA A 294 -5.95 16.53 46.20
C ALA A 294 -6.13 15.22 47.01
N VAL A 295 -5.12 14.36 47.12
CA VAL A 295 -5.19 13.12 47.92
C VAL A 295 -4.09 13.08 48.98
N ARG A 296 -3.79 14.20 49.60
CA ARG A 296 -2.93 14.24 50.80
C ARG A 296 -3.39 15.29 51.80
N ARG A 297 -4.66 15.25 52.25
CA ARG A 297 -5.15 15.86 53.49
C ARG A 297 -6.46 15.21 53.88
N SER A 298 -6.42 14.02 54.43
CA SER A 298 -7.34 13.51 55.45
C SER A 298 -6.80 12.16 55.92
N ARG A 299 -5.86 12.24 56.75
CA ARG A 299 -5.52 11.63 58.03
C ARG A 299 -4.06 11.84 58.27
#